data_6ffa4edc20b77fda7c7c6c14a1695ee8
#
_entry.id   6ffa4edc20b77fda7c7c6c14a1695ee8
#
_cell.length_a   1.000
_cell.length_b   1.000
_cell.length_c   1.000
_cell.angle_alpha   90.00
_cell.angle_beta   90.00
_cell.angle_gamma   90.00
#
_symmetry.space_group_name_H-M   'P 1'
#
loop_
_entity.id
_entity.type
_entity.pdbx_description
1 polymer ?
#
loop_
_entity_poly.entity_id
_entity_poly.type
_entity_poly.pdbx_seq_one_letter_code
_entity_poly.pdbx_strand_id
1 'polypeptide(L)'
;GKFSEQIIIRSNSSKEDTNETSSAGKFLSIGPIEKNDIPLIKKSWNEVLQSYEKEDNNTVIFQDYVDGAKSVSVLTSYKVGTDSPYRTFSTYYGSQTDAVTSGRYNKIKNFFIHRSLDNLPEKFKEYYKFFKIQNQLENLFGNKQLDIEIVTDHKEEPLLLQVRPLMGKVIKKEPIMVERSVIDENIKRYKELIPTTDDRFGTNQIYSNMSDMNPAEMIGKKPDNIAFSLYRFMFTDTTWNKQRGEFGYRIYSGGKLMELFNNVAYINVNHSLNSFLTRNIKNETCEKIINYQLNKLETYPHLHDSIEFDISRSSYTFETDEKFGEEYKNIIDRKEIIPVSYTHLTLPTTSVV
;
A
#
# COMPACT_ATOMS: atom_id res chain seq x y z
N GLY A 1 28.34 -31.53 -4.67
CA GLY A 1 28.00 -30.68 -3.56
C GLY A 1 26.48 -30.42 -3.52
N LYS A 2 25.97 -30.08 -2.37
CA LYS A 2 24.53 -29.78 -2.17
C LYS A 2 24.18 -28.33 -2.54
N PHE A 3 25.17 -27.45 -2.71
CA PHE A 3 25.00 -26.03 -2.91
C PHE A 3 25.08 -25.63 -4.40
N SER A 4 24.46 -24.49 -4.74
CA SER A 4 24.64 -23.79 -6.01
C SER A 4 26.08 -23.36 -6.23
N GLU A 5 26.37 -22.63 -7.31
CA GLU A 5 27.75 -22.14 -7.59
C GLU A 5 28.23 -21.15 -6.50
N GLN A 6 27.33 -20.41 -5.88
CA GLN A 6 27.64 -19.42 -4.86
C GLN A 6 26.87 -19.68 -3.56
N ILE A 7 27.47 -19.30 -2.45
CA ILE A 7 26.90 -19.43 -1.11
C ILE A 7 26.94 -18.08 -0.37
N ILE A 8 26.10 -17.97 0.63
CA ILE A 8 26.14 -16.93 1.67
C ILE A 8 26.37 -17.58 3.03
N ILE A 9 27.23 -16.97 3.85
CA ILE A 9 27.52 -17.39 5.21
C ILE A 9 26.83 -16.41 6.15
N ARG A 10 25.94 -16.90 7.00
CA ARG A 10 25.09 -16.09 7.88
C ARG A 10 25.29 -16.47 9.33
N SER A 11 25.20 -15.48 10.19
CA SER A 11 25.10 -15.68 11.62
C SER A 11 23.79 -16.38 12.00
N ASN A 12 23.81 -17.10 13.10
CA ASN A 12 22.63 -17.66 13.76
C ASN A 12 22.92 -17.78 15.26
N SER A 13 22.56 -16.75 15.98
CA SER A 13 22.76 -16.65 17.43
C SER A 13 21.42 -16.73 18.16
N SER A 14 21.38 -17.39 19.31
CA SER A 14 20.22 -17.41 20.20
C SER A 14 19.84 -16.03 20.76
N LYS A 15 20.75 -15.06 20.65
CA LYS A 15 20.52 -13.65 21.04
C LYS A 15 20.21 -12.72 19.89
N GLU A 16 20.28 -13.20 18.65
CA GLU A 16 20.02 -12.39 17.46
C GLU A 16 18.58 -11.84 17.49
N ASP A 17 17.66 -12.65 17.97
CA ASP A 17 16.23 -12.33 18.04
C ASP A 17 15.63 -12.74 19.39
N THR A 18 15.79 -11.91 20.41
CA THR A 18 15.07 -12.07 21.69
C THR A 18 13.73 -11.33 21.62
N ASN A 19 12.77 -11.74 22.45
CA ASN A 19 11.44 -11.11 22.51
C ASN A 19 11.45 -9.62 22.92
N GLU A 20 12.59 -9.06 23.33
CA GLU A 20 12.70 -7.72 23.88
C GLU A 20 13.56 -6.78 23.03
N THR A 21 14.48 -7.30 22.20
CA THR A 21 15.39 -6.46 21.39
C THR A 21 15.57 -7.04 20.00
N SER A 22 15.41 -6.21 18.95
CA SER A 22 15.87 -6.54 17.60
C SER A 22 17.33 -6.16 17.47
N SER A 23 18.17 -7.15 17.20
CA SER A 23 19.59 -6.96 16.88
C SER A 23 19.85 -6.91 15.39
N ALA A 24 18.85 -6.50 14.58
CA ALA A 24 18.98 -6.36 13.14
C ALA A 24 20.20 -5.49 12.78
N GLY A 25 21.14 -6.05 12.03
CA GLY A 25 22.37 -5.37 11.62
C GLY A 25 23.55 -5.50 12.60
N LYS A 26 23.40 -6.14 13.76
CA LYS A 26 24.53 -6.44 14.65
C LYS A 26 25.35 -7.65 14.21
N PHE A 27 24.72 -8.57 13.51
CA PHE A 27 25.33 -9.84 13.13
C PHE A 27 25.64 -9.85 11.63
N LEU A 28 26.74 -10.51 11.27
CA LEU A 28 27.33 -10.42 9.97
C LEU A 28 26.79 -11.52 9.04
N SER A 29 26.45 -11.13 7.79
CA SER A 29 26.21 -12.03 6.68
C SER A 29 27.17 -11.70 5.55
N ILE A 30 27.93 -12.68 5.05
CA ILE A 30 28.95 -12.49 4.02
C ILE A 30 28.63 -13.35 2.80
N GLY A 31 28.48 -12.74 1.66
CA GLY A 31 28.24 -13.39 0.36
C GLY A 31 27.92 -12.33 -0.72
N PRO A 32 27.85 -12.73 -2.01
CA PRO A 32 28.08 -14.09 -2.51
C PRO A 32 29.56 -14.54 -2.47
N ILE A 33 29.78 -15.82 -2.20
CA ILE A 33 31.10 -16.46 -2.22
C ILE A 33 31.04 -17.69 -3.11
N GLU A 34 32.01 -17.83 -4.02
CA GLU A 34 32.12 -19.03 -4.86
C GLU A 34 32.37 -20.27 -3.98
N LYS A 35 31.57 -21.33 -4.18
CA LYS A 35 31.64 -22.55 -3.35
C LYS A 35 32.98 -23.26 -3.38
N ASN A 36 33.81 -23.00 -4.39
CA ASN A 36 35.14 -23.58 -4.54
C ASN A 36 36.24 -22.68 -3.96
N ASP A 37 35.95 -21.45 -3.54
CA ASP A 37 36.91 -20.56 -2.89
C ASP A 37 37.03 -20.87 -1.39
N ILE A 38 37.69 -21.99 -1.10
CA ILE A 38 37.87 -22.46 0.28
C ILE A 38 38.62 -21.45 1.18
N PRO A 39 39.64 -20.73 0.71
CA PRO A 39 40.28 -19.68 1.50
C PRO A 39 39.31 -18.57 1.92
N LEU A 40 38.50 -18.07 0.98
CA LEU A 40 37.53 -17.00 1.26
C LEU A 40 36.41 -17.51 2.17
N ILE A 41 35.90 -18.74 1.97
CA ILE A 41 34.93 -19.38 2.84
C ILE A 41 35.44 -19.44 4.29
N LYS A 42 36.68 -19.91 4.50
CA LYS A 42 37.28 -19.99 5.85
C LYS A 42 37.43 -18.61 6.48
N LYS A 43 37.88 -17.63 5.71
CA LYS A 43 37.99 -16.24 6.17
C LYS A 43 36.64 -15.69 6.61
N SER A 44 35.65 -15.75 5.73
CA SER A 44 34.30 -15.24 6.00
C SER A 44 33.60 -15.97 7.16
N TRP A 45 33.78 -17.28 7.27
CA TRP A 45 33.30 -18.03 8.42
C TRP A 45 33.90 -17.51 9.74
N ASN A 46 35.24 -17.32 9.78
CA ASN A 46 35.90 -16.76 10.96
C ASN A 46 35.41 -15.35 11.29
N GLU A 47 35.19 -14.49 10.28
CA GLU A 47 34.64 -13.14 10.47
C GLU A 47 33.23 -13.19 11.06
N VAL A 48 32.35 -14.09 10.58
CA VAL A 48 31.03 -14.31 11.15
C VAL A 48 31.12 -14.79 12.60
N LEU A 49 32.01 -15.75 12.90
CA LEU A 49 32.23 -16.23 14.26
C LEU A 49 32.76 -15.13 15.20
N GLN A 50 33.64 -14.27 14.71
CA GLN A 50 34.19 -13.16 15.49
C GLN A 50 33.18 -12.05 15.73
N SER A 51 32.11 -11.97 14.94
CA SER A 51 31.02 -10.99 15.15
C SER A 51 30.14 -11.33 16.36
N TYR A 52 30.24 -12.55 16.89
CA TYR A 52 29.52 -12.94 18.10
C TYR A 52 30.21 -12.44 19.37
N GLU A 53 29.41 -11.97 20.32
CA GLU A 53 29.86 -11.91 21.71
C GLU A 53 30.13 -13.35 22.21
N LYS A 54 31.15 -13.55 23.08
CA LYS A 54 31.56 -14.86 23.57
C LYS A 54 30.42 -15.58 24.30
N GLU A 55 29.66 -16.40 23.63
CA GLU A 55 28.60 -17.24 24.19
C GLU A 55 28.48 -18.58 23.50
N ASP A 56 28.07 -19.59 24.25
CA ASP A 56 28.27 -21.00 23.97
C ASP A 56 27.35 -21.69 22.95
N ASN A 57 26.37 -21.00 22.33
CA ASN A 57 25.38 -21.65 21.43
C ASN A 57 25.21 -20.96 20.07
N ASN A 58 26.23 -20.26 19.61
CA ASN A 58 26.17 -19.62 18.31
C ASN A 58 26.53 -20.61 17.19
N THR A 59 25.75 -20.59 16.12
CA THR A 59 25.96 -21.41 14.92
C THR A 59 26.10 -20.52 13.69
N VAL A 60 26.65 -21.08 12.63
CA VAL A 60 26.79 -20.40 11.34
C VAL A 60 26.01 -21.18 10.30
N ILE A 61 25.20 -20.47 9.53
CA ILE A 61 24.42 -21.06 8.45
C ILE A 61 25.17 -20.84 7.12
N PHE A 62 25.38 -21.91 6.38
CA PHE A 62 25.80 -21.89 4.99
C PHE A 62 24.57 -22.13 4.13
N GLN A 63 24.22 -21.16 3.31
CA GLN A 63 23.02 -21.18 2.48
C GLN A 63 23.39 -20.92 1.03
N ASP A 64 22.65 -21.52 0.08
CA ASP A 64 22.77 -21.17 -1.33
C ASP A 64 22.49 -19.67 -1.50
N TYR A 65 23.37 -19.01 -2.25
CA TYR A 65 23.10 -17.65 -2.68
C TYR A 65 22.13 -17.67 -3.85
N VAL A 66 21.09 -16.88 -3.76
CA VAL A 66 20.09 -16.74 -4.81
C VAL A 66 20.47 -15.56 -5.70
N ASP A 67 21.09 -15.86 -6.83
CA ASP A 67 21.39 -14.86 -7.86
C ASP A 67 20.18 -14.64 -8.76
N GLY A 68 19.99 -13.38 -9.20
CA GLY A 68 18.92 -13.03 -10.14
C GLY A 68 17.51 -13.20 -9.58
N ALA A 69 17.31 -12.94 -8.28
CA ALA A 69 15.98 -12.91 -7.70
C ALA A 69 15.05 -11.97 -8.50
N LYS A 70 13.84 -12.41 -8.80
CA LYS A 70 12.81 -11.62 -9.49
C LYS A 70 12.08 -10.69 -8.55
N SER A 71 11.88 -11.13 -7.32
CA SER A 71 11.32 -10.32 -6.25
C SER A 71 11.85 -10.74 -4.88
N VAL A 72 11.78 -9.80 -3.94
CA VAL A 72 12.11 -10.01 -2.53
C VAL A 72 10.89 -9.62 -1.71
N SER A 73 10.48 -10.48 -0.79
CA SER A 73 9.31 -10.25 0.04
C SER A 73 9.61 -10.48 1.51
N VAL A 74 9.06 -9.60 2.35
CA VAL A 74 9.00 -9.79 3.80
C VAL A 74 7.54 -10.01 4.18
N LEU A 75 7.28 -11.12 4.86
CA LEU A 75 5.95 -11.48 5.32
C LEU A 75 5.92 -11.43 6.83
N THR A 76 4.95 -10.71 7.41
CA THR A 76 4.80 -10.69 8.87
C THR A 76 3.45 -11.26 9.29
N SER A 77 3.42 -11.97 10.40
CA SER A 77 2.18 -12.56 10.94
C SER A 77 1.17 -11.52 11.40
N TYR A 78 1.65 -10.33 11.76
CA TYR A 78 0.85 -9.17 12.17
C TYR A 78 1.45 -7.89 11.62
N LYS A 79 0.65 -6.86 11.49
CA LYS A 79 1.13 -5.54 11.07
C LYS A 79 2.00 -4.93 12.17
N VAL A 80 3.28 -4.74 11.87
CA VAL A 80 4.27 -4.19 12.80
C VAL A 80 3.86 -2.79 13.28
N GLY A 81 4.08 -2.52 14.56
CA GLY A 81 3.78 -1.22 15.16
C GLY A 81 2.31 -0.94 15.45
N THR A 82 1.41 -1.90 15.16
CA THR A 82 -0.02 -1.80 15.47
C THR A 82 -0.53 -3.08 16.11
N ASP A 83 -1.64 -3.00 16.85
CA ASP A 83 -2.32 -4.18 17.39
C ASP A 83 -3.31 -4.79 16.36
N SER A 84 -3.13 -4.49 15.09
CA SER A 84 -4.04 -4.91 14.02
C SER A 84 -3.77 -6.33 13.56
N PRO A 85 -4.81 -7.20 13.49
CA PRO A 85 -4.68 -8.62 13.16
C PRO A 85 -4.56 -8.85 11.65
N TYR A 86 -3.64 -8.15 11.01
CA TYR A 86 -3.37 -8.29 9.58
C TYR A 86 -2.00 -8.90 9.35
N ARG A 87 -1.94 -9.97 8.56
CA ARG A 87 -0.70 -10.40 7.91
C ARG A 87 -0.27 -9.34 6.92
N THR A 88 1.03 -9.08 6.82
CA THR A 88 1.56 -8.15 5.81
C THR A 88 2.47 -8.87 4.83
N PHE A 89 2.43 -8.41 3.60
CA PHE A 89 3.30 -8.86 2.51
C PHE A 89 3.90 -7.60 1.90
N SER A 90 5.18 -7.39 2.12
CA SER A 90 5.94 -6.27 1.57
C SER A 90 6.85 -6.81 0.49
N THR A 91 6.58 -6.51 -0.78
CA THR A 91 7.31 -7.07 -1.92
C THR A 91 7.99 -5.98 -2.73
N TYR A 92 9.25 -6.18 -3.00
CA TYR A 92 10.05 -5.44 -3.97
C TYR A 92 10.29 -6.29 -5.21
N TYR A 93 10.02 -5.76 -6.40
CA TYR A 93 10.31 -6.43 -7.66
C TYR A 93 11.68 -5.99 -8.17
N GLY A 94 12.67 -6.88 -8.05
CA GLY A 94 14.06 -6.66 -8.41
C GLY A 94 14.98 -7.66 -7.68
N SER A 95 16.25 -7.61 -7.99
CA SER A 95 17.26 -8.59 -7.52
C SER A 95 17.91 -8.23 -6.17
N GLN A 96 17.70 -7.02 -5.66
CA GLN A 96 18.32 -6.59 -4.39
C GLN A 96 17.62 -7.25 -3.20
N THR A 97 18.29 -8.19 -2.58
CA THR A 97 17.75 -9.01 -1.48
C THR A 97 17.52 -8.21 -0.19
N ASP A 98 18.18 -7.07 -0.01
CA ASP A 98 18.00 -6.15 1.13
C ASP A 98 16.95 -5.05 0.88
N ALA A 99 16.31 -5.04 -0.28
CA ALA A 99 15.46 -3.92 -0.70
C ALA A 99 14.32 -3.62 0.25
N VAL A 100 13.67 -4.64 0.81
CA VAL A 100 12.53 -4.46 1.72
C VAL A 100 12.99 -4.09 3.13
N THR A 101 14.11 -4.66 3.58
CA THR A 101 14.60 -4.49 4.97
C THR A 101 15.45 -3.22 5.15
N SER A 102 16.11 -2.74 4.09
CA SER A 102 16.99 -1.57 4.15
C SER A 102 16.24 -0.23 4.21
N GLY A 103 14.97 -0.18 3.82
CA GLY A 103 14.18 1.05 3.72
C GLY A 103 14.66 2.05 2.65
N ARG A 104 15.59 1.66 1.78
CA ARG A 104 16.18 2.55 0.77
C ARG A 104 15.40 2.65 -0.53
N TYR A 105 14.42 1.78 -0.74
CA TYR A 105 13.72 1.65 -2.00
C TYR A 105 12.26 2.08 -1.88
N ASN A 106 11.82 3.00 -2.74
CA ASN A 106 10.48 3.58 -2.71
C ASN A 106 9.40 2.74 -3.44
N LYS A 107 9.80 1.64 -4.11
CA LYS A 107 8.89 0.82 -4.93
C LYS A 107 8.51 -0.49 -4.25
N ILE A 108 8.17 -0.43 -2.96
CA ILE A 108 7.69 -1.60 -2.23
C ILE A 108 6.17 -1.66 -2.34
N LYS A 109 5.65 -2.79 -2.84
CA LYS A 109 4.22 -3.08 -2.87
C LYS A 109 3.82 -3.75 -1.57
N ASN A 110 2.92 -3.11 -0.83
CA ASN A 110 2.39 -3.66 0.42
C ASN A 110 1.00 -4.25 0.20
N PHE A 111 0.78 -5.43 0.77
CA PHE A 111 -0.51 -6.10 0.77
C PHE A 111 -0.85 -6.59 2.18
N PHE A 112 -2.10 -6.42 2.58
CA PHE A 112 -2.56 -6.75 3.93
C PHE A 112 -3.70 -7.75 3.86
N ILE A 113 -3.64 -8.79 4.71
CA ILE A 113 -4.67 -9.83 4.80
C ILE A 113 -5.13 -9.96 6.23
N HIS A 114 -6.44 -9.80 6.47
CA HIS A 114 -6.99 -10.05 7.80
C HIS A 114 -6.81 -11.53 8.20
N ARG A 115 -6.36 -11.78 9.41
CA ARG A 115 -6.03 -13.14 9.90
C ARG A 115 -7.20 -14.11 9.97
N SER A 116 -8.45 -13.62 9.95
CA SER A 116 -9.64 -14.47 9.89
C SER A 116 -9.91 -15.06 8.51
N LEU A 117 -9.15 -14.68 7.48
CA LEU A 117 -9.30 -15.26 6.15
C LEU A 117 -8.50 -16.56 6.04
N ASP A 118 -9.19 -17.63 5.69
CA ASP A 118 -8.59 -18.95 5.45
C ASP A 118 -8.09 -19.09 4.00
N ASN A 119 -8.66 -18.31 3.09
CA ASN A 119 -8.31 -18.30 1.66
C ASN A 119 -8.27 -16.88 1.11
N LEU A 120 -7.46 -16.68 0.06
CA LEU A 120 -7.42 -15.41 -0.66
C LEU A 120 -8.45 -15.39 -1.78
N PRO A 121 -9.12 -14.24 -2.02
CA PRO A 121 -9.91 -14.03 -3.22
C PRO A 121 -9.07 -14.18 -4.50
N GLU A 122 -9.68 -14.66 -5.59
CA GLU A 122 -9.00 -14.95 -6.87
C GLU A 122 -8.20 -13.76 -7.44
N LYS A 123 -8.68 -12.54 -7.23
CA LYS A 123 -7.98 -11.32 -7.67
C LYS A 123 -6.60 -11.13 -7.02
N PHE A 124 -6.29 -11.88 -5.96
CA PHE A 124 -5.01 -11.85 -5.24
C PHE A 124 -4.21 -13.13 -5.39
N LYS A 125 -4.45 -13.91 -6.44
CA LYS A 125 -3.78 -15.19 -6.71
C LYS A 125 -2.25 -15.10 -6.75
N GLU A 126 -1.71 -13.95 -7.11
CA GLU A 126 -0.26 -13.69 -7.11
C GLU A 126 0.38 -13.88 -5.72
N TYR A 127 -0.39 -13.63 -4.62
CA TYR A 127 0.05 -13.81 -3.24
C TYR A 127 -0.27 -15.20 -2.67
N TYR A 128 -0.92 -16.08 -3.41
CA TYR A 128 -1.39 -17.35 -2.88
C TYR A 128 -0.25 -18.25 -2.39
N LYS A 129 0.87 -18.32 -3.13
CA LYS A 129 2.04 -19.11 -2.72
C LYS A 129 2.62 -18.59 -1.41
N PHE A 130 2.76 -17.28 -1.25
CA PHE A 130 3.24 -16.64 -0.02
C PHE A 130 2.30 -16.88 1.15
N PHE A 131 1.01 -16.73 0.94
CA PHE A 131 -0.01 -16.99 1.97
C PHE A 131 0.05 -18.42 2.46
N LYS A 132 0.19 -19.39 1.55
CA LYS A 132 0.30 -20.80 1.89
C LYS A 132 1.57 -21.10 2.71
N ILE A 133 2.71 -20.55 2.30
CA ILE A 133 3.99 -20.71 3.02
C ILE A 133 3.87 -20.12 4.42
N GLN A 134 3.34 -18.92 4.56
CA GLN A 134 3.17 -18.28 5.86
C GLN A 134 2.30 -19.12 6.79
N ASN A 135 1.15 -19.64 6.31
CA ASN A 135 0.29 -20.52 7.10
C ASN A 135 1.01 -21.80 7.53
N GLN A 136 1.78 -22.43 6.64
CA GLN A 136 2.55 -23.63 6.96
C GLN A 136 3.61 -23.35 8.03
N LEU A 137 4.33 -22.23 7.91
CA LEU A 137 5.35 -21.85 8.89
C LEU A 137 4.73 -21.47 10.24
N GLU A 138 3.64 -20.68 10.26
CA GLU A 138 2.93 -20.35 11.49
C GLU A 138 2.48 -21.63 12.24
N ASN A 139 1.94 -22.62 11.51
CA ASN A 139 1.54 -23.90 12.09
C ASN A 139 2.74 -24.70 12.60
N LEU A 140 3.84 -24.76 11.83
CA LEU A 140 5.07 -25.47 12.22
C LEU A 140 5.68 -24.90 13.50
N PHE A 141 5.65 -23.58 13.66
CA PHE A 141 6.16 -22.88 14.84
C PHE A 141 5.13 -22.72 15.97
N GLY A 142 4.02 -23.46 15.93
CA GLY A 142 2.99 -23.43 16.96
C GLY A 142 2.22 -22.12 17.03
N ASN A 143 1.89 -21.53 15.87
CA ASN A 143 1.17 -20.26 15.72
C ASN A 143 1.88 -19.05 16.36
N LYS A 144 3.22 -19.09 16.42
CA LYS A 144 4.02 -17.93 16.83
C LYS A 144 3.89 -16.82 15.80
N GLN A 145 4.11 -15.60 16.25
CA GLN A 145 4.23 -14.46 15.37
C GLN A 145 5.58 -14.55 14.66
N LEU A 146 5.56 -14.51 13.34
CA LEU A 146 6.74 -14.71 12.50
C LEU A 146 7.00 -13.50 11.59
N ASP A 147 8.27 -13.25 11.40
CA ASP A 147 8.85 -12.43 10.34
C ASP A 147 9.59 -13.37 9.38
N ILE A 148 9.24 -13.33 8.09
CA ILE A 148 9.64 -14.33 7.10
C ILE A 148 10.19 -13.60 5.88
N GLU A 149 11.43 -13.92 5.51
CA GLU A 149 12.06 -13.41 4.29
C GLU A 149 12.02 -14.46 3.18
N ILE A 150 11.47 -14.06 2.03
CA ILE A 150 11.31 -14.92 0.84
C ILE A 150 11.81 -14.16 -0.38
N VAL A 151 12.48 -14.86 -1.28
CA VAL A 151 12.74 -14.39 -2.65
C VAL A 151 12.01 -15.28 -3.64
N THR A 152 11.66 -14.75 -4.81
CA THR A 152 11.22 -15.56 -5.93
C THR A 152 12.37 -15.68 -6.94
N ASP A 153 12.59 -16.88 -7.43
CA ASP A 153 13.53 -17.14 -8.49
C ASP A 153 12.98 -16.71 -9.88
N HIS A 154 13.76 -16.93 -10.93
CA HIS A 154 13.36 -16.65 -12.31
C HIS A 154 12.16 -17.47 -12.80
N LYS A 155 11.79 -18.57 -12.12
CA LYS A 155 10.60 -19.38 -12.39
C LYS A 155 9.38 -18.97 -11.57
N GLU A 156 9.49 -17.89 -10.80
CA GLU A 156 8.47 -17.40 -9.87
C GLU A 156 8.18 -18.40 -8.72
N GLU A 157 9.16 -19.26 -8.40
CA GLU A 157 9.07 -20.12 -7.24
C GLU A 157 9.63 -19.43 -6.00
N PRO A 158 8.89 -19.44 -4.89
CA PRO A 158 9.35 -18.82 -3.64
C PRO A 158 10.41 -19.67 -2.96
N LEU A 159 11.52 -19.04 -2.59
CA LEU A 159 12.61 -19.62 -1.83
C LEU A 159 12.69 -18.93 -0.46
N LEU A 160 12.62 -19.72 0.60
CA LEU A 160 12.68 -19.25 1.97
C LEU A 160 14.12 -18.87 2.32
N LEU A 161 14.36 -17.62 2.70
CA LEU A 161 15.68 -17.16 3.14
C LEU A 161 15.84 -17.19 4.66
N GLN A 162 14.83 -16.70 5.39
CA GLN A 162 14.88 -16.60 6.84
C GLN A 162 13.49 -16.67 7.46
N VAL A 163 13.40 -17.25 8.66
CA VAL A 163 12.24 -17.21 9.53
C VAL A 163 12.71 -16.85 10.93
N ARG A 164 12.08 -15.83 11.51
CA ARG A 164 12.39 -15.42 12.88
C ARG A 164 11.12 -15.03 13.63
N PRO A 165 11.13 -15.01 14.98
CA PRO A 165 10.05 -14.45 15.75
C PRO A 165 9.81 -12.99 15.37
N LEU A 166 8.56 -12.61 15.14
CA LEU A 166 8.21 -11.21 14.91
C LEU A 166 8.35 -10.44 16.23
N MET A 167 9.20 -9.43 16.22
CA MET A 167 9.45 -8.58 17.37
C MET A 167 8.31 -7.60 17.58
N GLY A 168 7.91 -7.36 18.82
CA GLY A 168 6.88 -6.39 19.18
C GLY A 168 5.95 -6.87 20.29
N LYS A 169 4.90 -6.09 20.57
CA LYS A 169 3.88 -6.47 21.55
C LYS A 169 3.14 -7.73 21.11
N VAL A 170 2.99 -8.69 22.00
CA VAL A 170 2.13 -9.86 21.78
C VAL A 170 0.69 -9.37 21.63
N ILE A 171 0.13 -9.55 20.45
CA ILE A 171 -1.26 -9.18 20.17
C ILE A 171 -2.16 -10.22 20.82
N LYS A 172 -3.08 -9.78 21.68
CA LYS A 172 -4.07 -10.65 22.31
C LYS A 172 -5.07 -11.14 21.28
N LYS A 173 -5.48 -12.43 21.39
CA LYS A 173 -6.36 -13.11 20.43
C LYS A 173 -7.81 -12.59 20.40
N GLU A 174 -8.25 -11.88 21.42
CA GLU A 174 -9.65 -11.50 21.64
C GLU A 174 -10.27 -10.55 20.59
N PRO A 175 -9.54 -9.62 19.93
CA PRO A 175 -10.15 -8.70 18.99
C PRO A 175 -10.50 -9.27 17.61
N ILE A 176 -9.97 -10.44 17.24
CA ILE A 176 -10.03 -10.94 15.85
C ILE A 176 -11.46 -11.16 15.36
N MET A 177 -12.32 -11.76 16.19
CA MET A 177 -13.71 -12.05 15.78
C MET A 177 -14.58 -10.80 15.76
N VAL A 178 -14.38 -9.88 16.70
CA VAL A 178 -15.10 -8.59 16.75
C VAL A 178 -14.74 -7.76 15.52
N GLU A 179 -13.47 -7.70 15.17
CA GLU A 179 -13.01 -6.97 13.97
C GLU A 179 -13.54 -7.58 12.68
N ARG A 180 -13.70 -8.90 12.61
CA ARG A 180 -14.30 -9.55 11.44
C ARG A 180 -15.74 -9.12 11.22
N SER A 181 -16.55 -9.05 12.27
CA SER A 181 -17.95 -8.59 12.16
C SER A 181 -18.03 -7.12 11.69
N VAL A 182 -17.14 -6.27 12.19
CA VAL A 182 -17.03 -4.87 11.76
C VAL A 182 -16.62 -4.76 10.29
N ILE A 183 -15.69 -5.59 9.84
CA ILE A 183 -15.28 -5.65 8.43
C ILE A 183 -16.45 -6.05 7.55
N ASP A 184 -17.18 -7.10 7.92
CA ASP A 184 -18.32 -7.60 7.15
C ASP A 184 -19.46 -6.56 7.08
N GLU A 185 -19.71 -5.84 8.17
CA GLU A 185 -20.65 -4.73 8.20
C GLU A 185 -20.21 -3.58 7.27
N ASN A 186 -18.94 -3.21 7.31
CA ASN A 186 -18.39 -2.17 6.43
C ASN A 186 -18.43 -2.59 4.96
N ILE A 187 -18.16 -3.85 4.64
CA ILE A 187 -18.30 -4.39 3.27
C ILE A 187 -19.75 -4.31 2.80
N LYS A 188 -20.70 -4.68 3.67
CA LYS A 188 -22.14 -4.56 3.37
C LYS A 188 -22.50 -3.12 3.10
N ARG A 189 -22.13 -2.21 4.00
CA ARG A 189 -22.37 -0.77 3.86
C ARG A 189 -21.76 -0.22 2.56
N TYR A 190 -20.50 -0.57 2.25
CA TYR A 190 -19.87 -0.16 1.00
C TYR A 190 -20.69 -0.56 -0.24
N LYS A 191 -21.21 -1.78 -0.26
CA LYS A 191 -22.06 -2.27 -1.36
C LYS A 191 -23.38 -1.51 -1.47
N GLU A 192 -23.96 -1.12 -0.34
CA GLU A 192 -25.21 -0.34 -0.29
C GLU A 192 -25.00 1.12 -0.76
N LEU A 193 -23.78 1.64 -0.67
CA LEU A 193 -23.42 3.00 -1.10
C LEU A 193 -23.12 3.11 -2.60
N ILE A 194 -23.02 2.00 -3.31
CA ILE A 194 -22.86 2.03 -4.78
C ILE A 194 -24.18 2.53 -5.37
N PRO A 195 -24.20 3.71 -6.02
CA PRO A 195 -25.46 4.27 -6.53
C PRO A 195 -26.04 3.40 -7.64
N THR A 196 -27.34 3.22 -7.63
CA THR A 196 -28.07 2.57 -8.74
C THR A 196 -28.23 3.48 -9.94
N THR A 197 -28.23 4.81 -9.71
CA THR A 197 -28.20 5.85 -10.73
C THR A 197 -27.14 6.85 -10.34
N ASP A 198 -26.18 7.05 -11.21
CA ASP A 198 -25.05 7.96 -10.96
C ASP A 198 -24.78 8.77 -12.23
N ASP A 199 -24.72 10.08 -12.10
CA ASP A 199 -24.35 10.99 -13.17
C ASP A 199 -22.86 11.33 -13.18
N ARG A 200 -22.07 10.69 -12.29
CA ARG A 200 -20.63 10.81 -12.22
C ARG A 200 -19.95 9.87 -13.23
N PHE A 201 -18.75 10.23 -13.61
CA PHE A 201 -17.89 9.41 -14.44
C PHE A 201 -17.08 8.43 -13.58
N GLY A 202 -16.65 7.33 -14.20
CA GLY A 202 -15.85 6.29 -13.56
C GLY A 202 -16.69 5.26 -12.80
N THR A 203 -16.25 4.01 -12.88
CA THR A 203 -17.02 2.85 -12.38
C THR A 203 -16.66 2.46 -10.95
N ASN A 204 -15.44 2.76 -10.49
CA ASN A 204 -14.94 2.35 -9.20
C ASN A 204 -15.27 3.37 -8.11
N GLN A 205 -15.68 2.87 -6.94
CA GLN A 205 -15.87 3.69 -5.74
C GLN A 205 -14.69 3.48 -4.81
N ILE A 206 -13.94 4.53 -4.52
CA ILE A 206 -12.82 4.51 -3.59
C ILE A 206 -13.12 5.49 -2.48
N TYR A 207 -12.85 5.10 -1.24
CA TYR A 207 -12.99 5.93 -0.06
C TYR A 207 -11.63 6.16 0.60
N SER A 208 -11.30 7.40 0.89
CA SER A 208 -10.05 7.81 1.55
C SER A 208 -10.36 8.74 2.72
N ASN A 209 -9.53 8.70 3.74
CA ASN A 209 -9.60 9.64 4.86
C ASN A 209 -8.76 10.90 4.64
N MET A 210 -8.05 10.99 3.53
CA MET A 210 -7.23 12.13 3.16
C MET A 210 -7.09 12.17 1.63
N SER A 211 -8.04 12.81 0.96
CA SER A 211 -7.96 13.10 -0.47
C SER A 211 -7.76 14.61 -0.66
N ASP A 212 -8.78 15.35 -1.11
CA ASP A 212 -8.78 16.80 -1.20
C ASP A 212 -9.14 17.50 0.14
N MET A 213 -9.64 16.74 1.08
CA MET A 213 -9.89 17.20 2.45
C MET A 213 -9.68 16.06 3.45
N ASN A 214 -9.33 16.44 4.68
CA ASN A 214 -9.22 15.52 5.81
C ASN A 214 -10.33 15.81 6.83
N PRO A 215 -11.44 15.04 6.83
CA PRO A 215 -12.53 15.28 7.78
C PRO A 215 -12.08 15.19 9.24
N ALA A 216 -11.04 14.41 9.55
CA ALA A 216 -10.55 14.24 10.90
C ALA A 216 -9.99 15.54 11.52
N GLU A 217 -9.48 16.46 10.71
CA GLU A 217 -8.99 17.77 11.16
C GLU A 217 -10.14 18.69 11.59
N MET A 218 -11.31 18.54 11.00
CA MET A 218 -12.47 19.40 11.26
C MET A 218 -13.40 18.86 12.34
N ILE A 219 -13.68 17.56 12.32
CA ILE A 219 -14.68 16.92 13.18
C ILE A 219 -14.13 15.80 14.06
N GLY A 220 -12.80 15.60 14.03
CA GLY A 220 -12.12 14.56 14.80
C GLY A 220 -12.10 13.20 14.08
N LYS A 221 -11.15 12.35 14.50
CA LYS A 221 -10.90 11.04 13.89
C LYS A 221 -12.09 10.09 13.98
N LYS A 222 -12.87 10.19 15.04
CA LYS A 222 -14.13 9.43 15.27
C LYS A 222 -15.20 10.41 15.69
N PRO A 223 -15.80 11.13 14.75
CA PRO A 223 -16.80 12.12 15.06
C PRO A 223 -18.06 11.46 15.66
N ASP A 224 -18.73 12.18 16.57
CA ASP A 224 -20.07 11.80 16.94
C ASP A 224 -21.08 12.06 15.79
N ASN A 225 -22.26 11.46 15.90
CA ASN A 225 -23.26 11.54 14.83
C ASN A 225 -23.75 12.96 14.57
N ILE A 226 -23.76 13.83 15.59
CA ILE A 226 -24.19 15.22 15.45
C ILE A 226 -23.15 16.03 14.68
N ALA A 227 -21.87 15.94 15.09
CA ALA A 227 -20.78 16.61 14.39
C ALA A 227 -20.70 16.15 12.92
N PHE A 228 -20.81 14.85 12.67
CA PHE A 228 -20.82 14.29 11.33
C PHE A 228 -21.98 14.80 10.48
N SER A 229 -23.22 14.76 11.01
CA SER A 229 -24.40 15.21 10.26
C SER A 229 -24.39 16.71 9.99
N LEU A 230 -23.93 17.51 10.95
CA LEU A 230 -23.80 18.96 10.81
C LEU A 230 -22.75 19.31 9.74
N TYR A 231 -21.58 18.67 9.79
CA TYR A 231 -20.53 18.91 8.80
C TYR A 231 -20.98 18.53 7.39
N ARG A 232 -21.69 17.41 7.23
CA ARG A 232 -22.28 17.02 5.96
C ARG A 232 -23.24 18.06 5.43
N PHE A 233 -24.17 18.51 6.26
CA PHE A 233 -25.15 19.54 5.89
C PHE A 233 -24.48 20.86 5.48
N MET A 234 -23.48 21.31 6.25
CA MET A 234 -22.81 22.58 6.00
C MET A 234 -21.85 22.55 4.80
N PHE A 235 -21.19 21.43 4.53
CA PHE A 235 -20.08 21.39 3.57
C PHE A 235 -20.26 20.35 2.46
N THR A 236 -20.43 19.06 2.80
CA THR A 236 -20.17 17.99 1.85
C THR A 236 -21.39 17.52 1.05
N ASP A 237 -22.62 17.81 1.48
CA ASP A 237 -23.82 17.38 0.74
C ASP A 237 -24.11 18.37 -0.40
N THR A 238 -24.93 19.39 -0.15
CA THR A 238 -25.37 20.32 -1.21
C THR A 238 -24.41 21.48 -1.45
N THR A 239 -23.76 21.98 -0.40
CA THR A 239 -22.91 23.16 -0.45
C THR A 239 -21.69 22.93 -1.33
N TRP A 240 -21.04 21.75 -1.24
CA TRP A 240 -19.91 21.38 -2.08
C TRP A 240 -20.24 21.49 -3.57
N ASN A 241 -21.30 20.82 -3.99
CA ASN A 241 -21.71 20.82 -5.40
C ASN A 241 -22.11 22.22 -5.88
N LYS A 242 -22.84 22.99 -5.05
CA LYS A 242 -23.23 24.36 -5.37
C LYS A 242 -22.00 25.23 -5.60
N GLN A 243 -21.05 25.22 -4.68
CA GLN A 243 -19.81 25.96 -4.79
C GLN A 243 -19.03 25.58 -6.05
N ARG A 244 -18.84 24.28 -6.28
CA ARG A 244 -18.16 23.80 -7.51
C ARG A 244 -18.86 24.30 -8.77
N GLY A 245 -20.19 24.28 -8.78
CA GLY A 245 -20.98 24.81 -9.89
C GLY A 245 -20.77 26.29 -10.13
N GLU A 246 -20.66 27.12 -9.10
CA GLU A 246 -20.39 28.55 -9.19
C GLU A 246 -19.00 28.82 -9.79
N PHE A 247 -18.02 27.98 -9.50
CA PHE A 247 -16.68 28.05 -10.10
C PHE A 247 -16.55 27.43 -11.52
N GLY A 248 -17.66 27.00 -12.14
CA GLY A 248 -17.65 26.47 -13.51
C GLY A 248 -17.36 24.97 -13.61
N TYR A 249 -17.29 24.27 -12.49
CA TYR A 249 -17.20 22.83 -12.48
C TYR A 249 -18.54 22.15 -12.69
N ARG A 250 -18.54 20.86 -12.96
CA ARG A 250 -19.74 20.05 -13.11
C ARG A 250 -20.42 19.86 -11.75
N ILE A 251 -21.74 19.80 -11.77
CA ILE A 251 -22.58 19.49 -10.61
C ILE A 251 -23.12 18.08 -10.80
N TYR A 252 -23.05 17.28 -9.77
CA TYR A 252 -23.51 15.89 -9.75
C TYR A 252 -24.62 15.70 -8.74
N SER A 253 -25.64 14.90 -9.09
CA SER A 253 -26.78 14.60 -8.23
C SER A 253 -26.63 13.28 -7.48
N GLY A 254 -25.77 12.39 -7.97
CA GLY A 254 -25.59 11.06 -7.43
C GLY A 254 -24.58 10.98 -6.30
N GLY A 255 -24.91 10.15 -5.28
CA GLY A 255 -24.01 9.79 -4.19
C GLY A 255 -23.74 10.90 -3.17
N LYS A 256 -22.94 10.58 -2.19
CA LYS A 256 -22.50 11.48 -1.12
C LYS A 256 -20.98 11.62 -1.14
N LEU A 257 -20.50 12.82 -0.87
CA LEU A 257 -19.05 13.07 -0.83
C LEU A 257 -18.39 12.43 0.38
N MET A 258 -19.09 12.35 1.52
CA MET A 258 -18.51 11.83 2.77
C MET A 258 -19.43 10.77 3.41
N GLU A 259 -18.81 9.67 3.85
CA GLU A 259 -19.48 8.55 4.53
C GLU A 259 -18.69 8.05 5.73
N LEU A 260 -19.39 7.39 6.67
CA LEU A 260 -18.77 6.74 7.83
C LEU A 260 -18.56 5.25 7.61
N PHE A 261 -17.34 4.79 7.89
CA PHE A 261 -17.03 3.38 8.06
C PHE A 261 -16.41 3.17 9.43
N ASN A 262 -17.02 2.34 10.26
CA ASN A 262 -16.60 2.11 11.65
C ASN A 262 -16.39 3.43 12.45
N ASN A 263 -17.32 4.36 12.32
CA ASN A 263 -17.27 5.68 12.93
C ASN A 263 -16.06 6.56 12.52
N VAL A 264 -15.37 6.22 11.45
CA VAL A 264 -14.36 7.08 10.84
C VAL A 264 -14.94 7.68 9.57
N ALA A 265 -14.75 8.98 9.39
CA ALA A 265 -15.23 9.69 8.20
C ALA A 265 -14.26 9.47 7.02
N TYR A 266 -14.83 9.17 5.86
CA TYR A 266 -14.10 8.98 4.61
C TYR A 266 -14.73 9.79 3.49
N ILE A 267 -13.88 10.30 2.61
CA ILE A 267 -14.28 10.99 1.39
C ILE A 267 -14.41 9.98 0.25
N ASN A 268 -15.49 10.09 -0.51
CA ASN A 268 -15.65 9.37 -1.77
C ASN A 268 -14.76 10.01 -2.83
N VAL A 269 -13.64 9.37 -3.15
CA VAL A 269 -12.64 9.89 -4.08
C VAL A 269 -13.21 10.02 -5.49
N ASN A 270 -14.07 9.09 -5.92
CA ASN A 270 -14.74 9.23 -7.22
C ASN A 270 -15.55 10.53 -7.28
N HIS A 271 -16.33 10.83 -6.24
CA HIS A 271 -17.10 12.08 -6.18
C HIS A 271 -16.20 13.31 -6.13
N SER A 272 -15.14 13.27 -5.32
CA SER A 272 -14.17 14.35 -5.23
C SER A 272 -13.53 14.63 -6.60
N LEU A 273 -12.95 13.65 -7.27
CA LEU A 273 -12.33 13.81 -8.59
C LEU A 273 -13.31 14.34 -9.64
N ASN A 274 -14.55 13.85 -9.66
CA ASN A 274 -15.59 14.35 -10.54
C ASN A 274 -15.90 15.83 -10.29
N SER A 275 -15.84 16.29 -9.05
CA SER A 275 -16.11 17.68 -8.69
C SER A 275 -15.07 18.69 -9.19
N PHE A 276 -13.92 18.21 -9.67
CA PHE A 276 -12.89 19.02 -10.31
C PHE A 276 -12.99 19.06 -11.85
N LEU A 277 -13.92 18.32 -12.44
CA LEU A 277 -14.13 18.37 -13.89
C LEU A 277 -14.92 19.61 -14.28
N THR A 278 -14.38 20.38 -15.24
CA THR A 278 -15.05 21.56 -15.75
C THR A 278 -16.19 21.21 -16.71
N ARG A 279 -17.18 22.09 -16.85
CA ARG A 279 -18.37 21.85 -17.68
C ARG A 279 -18.03 21.71 -19.18
N ASN A 280 -16.94 22.31 -19.61
CA ASN A 280 -16.57 22.39 -21.02
C ASN A 280 -15.86 21.14 -21.56
N ILE A 281 -15.48 20.20 -20.70
CA ILE A 281 -14.86 18.94 -21.11
C ILE A 281 -15.94 17.98 -21.60
N LYS A 282 -15.70 17.28 -22.71
CA LYS A 282 -16.62 16.26 -23.24
C LYS A 282 -16.78 15.10 -22.25
N ASN A 283 -17.97 14.52 -22.21
CA ASN A 283 -18.26 13.40 -21.29
C ASN A 283 -17.32 12.21 -21.49
N GLU A 284 -17.03 11.86 -22.75
CA GLU A 284 -16.11 10.75 -23.06
C GLU A 284 -14.70 11.00 -22.50
N THR A 285 -14.21 12.22 -22.61
CA THR A 285 -12.91 12.62 -22.06
C THR A 285 -12.93 12.58 -20.52
N CYS A 286 -14.00 13.07 -19.91
CA CYS A 286 -14.21 12.99 -18.45
C CYS A 286 -14.15 11.53 -17.97
N GLU A 287 -14.87 10.62 -18.64
CA GLU A 287 -14.89 9.21 -18.30
C GLU A 287 -13.48 8.58 -18.36
N LYS A 288 -12.72 8.88 -19.40
CA LYS A 288 -11.35 8.38 -19.55
C LYS A 288 -10.42 8.89 -18.43
N ILE A 289 -10.49 10.18 -18.10
CA ILE A 289 -9.67 10.80 -17.05
C ILE A 289 -9.99 10.18 -15.69
N ILE A 290 -11.26 10.12 -15.33
CA ILE A 290 -11.67 9.61 -14.01
C ILE A 290 -11.32 8.13 -13.87
N ASN A 291 -11.61 7.29 -14.87
CA ASN A 291 -11.22 5.88 -14.80
C ASN A 291 -9.71 5.69 -14.69
N TYR A 292 -8.93 6.49 -15.40
CA TYR A 292 -7.47 6.45 -15.28
C TYR A 292 -7.00 6.78 -13.86
N GLN A 293 -7.50 7.85 -13.27
CA GLN A 293 -7.11 8.28 -11.93
C GLN A 293 -7.56 7.27 -10.86
N LEU A 294 -8.76 6.72 -10.96
CA LEU A 294 -9.23 5.68 -10.04
C LEU A 294 -8.39 4.40 -10.16
N ASN A 295 -8.06 3.95 -11.36
CA ASN A 295 -7.19 2.79 -11.57
C ASN A 295 -5.76 3.04 -11.08
N LYS A 296 -5.24 4.26 -11.27
CA LYS A 296 -3.94 4.69 -10.72
C LYS A 296 -3.94 4.59 -9.21
N LEU A 297 -5.00 5.07 -8.55
CA LEU A 297 -5.13 5.01 -7.10
C LEU A 297 -5.34 3.58 -6.57
N GLU A 298 -6.08 2.72 -7.26
CA GLU A 298 -6.16 1.29 -6.91
C GLU A 298 -4.80 0.60 -6.97
N THR A 299 -3.98 0.96 -7.96
CA THR A 299 -2.64 0.38 -8.13
C THR A 299 -1.64 0.96 -7.11
N TYR A 300 -1.77 2.24 -6.79
CA TYR A 300 -0.88 2.99 -5.90
C TYR A 300 -1.67 3.71 -4.79
N PRO A 301 -2.20 2.98 -3.79
CA PRO A 301 -3.06 3.56 -2.75
C PRO A 301 -2.44 4.68 -1.93
N HIS A 302 -1.11 4.76 -1.87
CA HIS A 302 -0.39 5.81 -1.16
C HIS A 302 -0.54 7.21 -1.81
N LEU A 303 -1.04 7.28 -3.04
CA LEU A 303 -1.29 8.55 -3.73
C LEU A 303 -2.63 9.21 -3.32
N HIS A 304 -3.33 8.64 -2.35
CA HIS A 304 -4.67 9.11 -1.96
C HIS A 304 -4.70 10.55 -1.40
N ASP A 305 -3.57 11.07 -0.94
CA ASP A 305 -3.41 12.40 -0.37
C ASP A 305 -2.91 13.46 -1.37
N SER A 306 -2.68 13.06 -2.60
CA SER A 306 -2.11 13.94 -3.64
C SER A 306 -2.79 13.83 -5.01
N ILE A 307 -3.69 12.86 -5.18
CA ILE A 307 -4.27 12.54 -6.49
C ILE A 307 -5.12 13.66 -7.09
N GLU A 308 -5.74 14.52 -6.26
CA GLU A 308 -6.51 15.66 -6.74
C GLU A 308 -5.65 16.66 -7.51
N PHE A 309 -4.37 16.79 -7.20
CA PHE A 309 -3.43 17.68 -7.91
C PHE A 309 -3.16 17.24 -9.35
N ASP A 310 -3.42 15.99 -9.66
CA ASP A 310 -3.27 15.47 -11.04
C ASP A 310 -4.41 15.94 -11.94
N ILE A 311 -5.60 16.19 -11.38
CA ILE A 311 -6.76 16.72 -12.11
C ILE A 311 -6.90 18.22 -11.92
N SER A 312 -6.82 18.70 -10.67
CA SER A 312 -7.00 20.11 -10.33
C SER A 312 -5.66 20.82 -10.27
N ARG A 313 -5.26 21.42 -11.37
CA ARG A 313 -4.06 22.26 -11.40
C ARG A 313 -4.40 23.66 -10.92
N SER A 314 -3.88 24.03 -9.75
CA SER A 314 -4.13 25.34 -9.14
C SER A 314 -3.31 26.48 -9.75
N SER A 315 -2.24 26.17 -10.49
CA SER A 315 -1.38 27.16 -11.14
C SER A 315 -0.87 26.66 -12.49
N TYR A 316 -0.75 27.58 -13.45
CA TYR A 316 -0.16 27.31 -14.75
C TYR A 316 1.34 27.60 -14.71
N THR A 317 2.13 26.68 -15.23
CA THR A 317 3.54 26.85 -15.50
C THR A 317 3.80 26.58 -16.98
N PHE A 318 4.94 27.01 -17.51
CA PHE A 318 5.33 26.72 -18.90
C PHE A 318 5.43 25.22 -19.23
N GLU A 319 5.54 24.38 -18.20
CA GLU A 319 5.61 22.92 -18.32
C GLU A 319 4.25 22.22 -18.13
N THR A 320 3.18 22.96 -17.85
CA THR A 320 1.88 22.36 -17.52
C THR A 320 1.35 21.51 -18.67
N ASP A 321 1.38 22.03 -19.90
CA ASP A 321 0.87 21.32 -21.08
C ASP A 321 1.72 20.08 -21.41
N GLU A 322 3.03 20.15 -21.20
CA GLU A 322 3.94 19.03 -21.41
C GLU A 322 3.70 17.93 -20.38
N LYS A 323 3.72 18.27 -19.08
CA LYS A 323 3.48 17.32 -17.99
C LYS A 323 2.11 16.67 -18.06
N PHE A 324 1.07 17.46 -18.32
CA PHE A 324 -0.29 16.94 -18.48
C PHE A 324 -0.41 16.08 -19.73
N GLY A 325 0.19 16.53 -20.84
CA GLY A 325 0.25 15.79 -22.08
C GLY A 325 0.99 14.45 -21.94
N GLU A 326 2.07 14.40 -21.17
CA GLU A 326 2.82 13.18 -20.90
C GLU A 326 2.00 12.17 -20.06
N GLU A 327 1.29 12.65 -19.06
CA GLU A 327 0.48 11.79 -18.18
C GLU A 327 -0.69 11.15 -18.94
N TYR A 328 -1.37 11.92 -19.78
CA TYR A 328 -2.58 11.47 -20.46
C TYR A 328 -2.38 11.06 -21.93
N LYS A 329 -1.13 11.03 -22.45
CA LYS A 329 -0.80 10.78 -23.87
C LYS A 329 -1.39 9.50 -24.47
N ASN A 330 -1.60 8.48 -23.63
CA ASN A 330 -2.16 7.19 -24.05
C ASN A 330 -3.65 7.05 -23.73
N ILE A 331 -4.29 8.10 -23.22
CA ILE A 331 -5.64 8.06 -22.66
C ILE A 331 -6.57 8.95 -23.45
N ILE A 332 -6.11 10.18 -23.78
CA ILE A 332 -6.86 11.16 -24.55
C ILE A 332 -6.00 11.78 -25.66
N ASP A 333 -6.65 12.22 -26.72
CA ASP A 333 -5.97 12.87 -27.84
C ASP A 333 -5.35 14.22 -27.41
N ARG A 334 -4.18 14.53 -27.95
CA ARG A 334 -3.48 15.79 -27.66
C ARG A 334 -4.35 17.03 -27.87
N LYS A 335 -5.27 17.00 -28.85
CA LYS A 335 -6.24 18.06 -29.09
C LYS A 335 -7.25 18.27 -27.98
N GLU A 336 -7.49 17.25 -27.16
CA GLU A 336 -8.39 17.29 -26.01
C GLU A 336 -7.65 17.65 -24.71
N ILE A 337 -6.32 17.45 -24.63
CA ILE A 337 -5.49 17.81 -23.49
C ILE A 337 -5.50 19.31 -23.25
N ILE A 338 -5.36 20.11 -24.32
CA ILE A 338 -5.30 21.58 -24.25
C ILE A 338 -6.58 22.17 -23.60
N PRO A 339 -7.82 21.82 -24.03
CA PRO A 339 -9.02 22.30 -23.35
C PRO A 339 -9.08 21.91 -21.87
N VAL A 340 -8.61 20.72 -21.49
CA VAL A 340 -8.61 20.26 -20.09
C VAL A 340 -7.65 21.09 -19.25
N SER A 341 -6.44 21.36 -19.72
CA SER A 341 -5.45 22.16 -18.99
C SER A 341 -5.87 23.64 -18.90
N TYR A 342 -6.43 24.22 -19.96
CA TYR A 342 -6.85 25.63 -19.97
C TYR A 342 -8.13 25.93 -19.20
N THR A 343 -9.09 25.00 -19.12
CA THR A 343 -10.35 25.25 -18.42
C THR A 343 -10.19 25.43 -16.93
N HIS A 344 -9.19 24.82 -16.33
CA HIS A 344 -8.86 25.02 -14.91
C HIS A 344 -8.24 26.40 -14.63
N LEU A 345 -7.65 27.06 -15.64
CA LEU A 345 -6.95 28.34 -15.53
C LEU A 345 -7.84 29.55 -15.79
N THR A 346 -8.90 29.36 -16.57
CA THR A 346 -9.79 30.44 -16.99
C THR A 346 -11.07 30.50 -16.18
N LEU A 347 -11.18 29.72 -15.11
CA LEU A 347 -12.29 29.89 -14.16
C LEU A 347 -12.23 31.30 -13.58
N PRO A 348 -13.34 32.05 -13.60
CA PRO A 348 -13.32 33.44 -13.18
C PRO A 348 -12.93 33.51 -11.70
N THR A 349 -11.77 34.07 -11.42
CA THR A 349 -11.35 34.49 -10.07
C THR A 349 -12.04 35.81 -9.68
N THR A 350 -12.97 36.29 -10.45
CA THR A 350 -13.79 37.43 -10.10
C THR A 350 -14.72 37.01 -8.97
N SER A 351 -14.22 37.13 -7.76
CA SER A 351 -15.06 37.42 -6.62
C SER A 351 -15.87 38.65 -6.96
N VAL A 352 -17.16 38.46 -7.14
CA VAL A 352 -18.09 39.58 -7.09
C VAL A 352 -17.96 40.14 -5.68
N VAL A 353 -17.41 41.33 -5.57
CA VAL A 353 -17.48 42.16 -4.36
C VAL A 353 -18.93 42.48 -4.05
#